data_5526b4d8732342c9ce96e200ee466cf8
#
_entry.id   5526b4d8732342c9ce96e200ee466cf8
#
_cell.length_a   1.000
_cell.length_b   1.000
_cell.length_c   1.000
_cell.angle_alpha   90.00
_cell.angle_beta   90.00
_cell.angle_gamma   90.00
#
_symmetry.space_group_name_H-M   'P 1'
#
loop_
_entity.id
_entity.type
_entity.pdbx_description
1 polymer ?
#
loop_
_entity_poly.entity_id
_entity_poly.type
_entity_poly.pdbx_seq_one_letter_code
_entity_poly.pdbx_strand_id
1 'polypeptide(L)'
;MGTMVDIQGVDAYRAEPAGPLKGGLIVIEEIWGLVPHITAVADRFAGEGYLVLAPELLGDVLGTANGQELMEARTDPDEARRTAVQPVLRELFSAMGDPDFAAGAVAKLVTLVDALEAEPGVEGRIGVLGFCFGGTYSYALAAADPRVKAAVPFYGSAPSAEDIARIQAPVLALYGQHDERLIDALPGVEEAFAAAGKDFTDHVYPDSGHAFFNDTNPHSYNEADADDAWQRATGFLARHLR
;
A
#
# COMPACT_ATOMS: atom_id res chain seq x y z
N MET A 1 2.50 -0.16 -19.77
CA MET A 1 3.47 -0.88 -18.91
C MET A 1 4.57 0.09 -18.51
N GLY A 2 4.84 0.18 -17.23
CA GLY A 2 5.90 1.02 -16.69
C GLY A 2 7.28 0.37 -16.77
N THR A 3 8.26 1.00 -16.16
CA THR A 3 9.67 0.56 -16.12
C THR A 3 10.27 0.78 -14.74
N MET A 4 11.27 -0.03 -14.40
CA MET A 4 12.07 0.20 -13.19
C MET A 4 12.95 1.43 -13.38
N VAL A 5 12.99 2.26 -12.36
CA VAL A 5 13.80 3.49 -12.27
C VAL A 5 14.47 3.55 -10.89
N ASP A 6 15.61 4.20 -10.82
CA ASP A 6 16.20 4.64 -9.56
C ASP A 6 15.84 6.11 -9.31
N ILE A 7 15.28 6.39 -8.15
CA ILE A 7 14.93 7.75 -7.71
C ILE A 7 15.72 8.04 -6.45
N GLN A 8 16.89 8.64 -6.62
CA GLN A 8 17.80 9.04 -5.52
C GLN A 8 18.15 7.86 -4.58
N GLY A 9 18.39 6.68 -5.15
CA GLY A 9 18.70 5.45 -4.42
C GLY A 9 17.48 4.66 -3.96
N VAL A 10 16.29 5.00 -4.43
CA VAL A 10 15.06 4.20 -4.23
C VAL A 10 14.68 3.57 -5.56
N ASP A 11 14.79 2.25 -5.64
CA ASP A 11 14.28 1.50 -6.78
C ASP A 11 12.75 1.53 -6.77
N ALA A 12 12.14 1.90 -7.90
CA ALA A 12 10.70 1.98 -8.04
C ALA A 12 10.24 1.60 -9.45
N TYR A 13 9.07 1.01 -9.56
CA TYR A 13 8.38 0.86 -10.82
C TYR A 13 7.63 2.16 -11.13
N ARG A 14 7.95 2.80 -12.26
CA ARG A 14 7.31 4.01 -12.74
C ARG A 14 6.37 3.69 -13.89
N ALA A 15 5.09 4.03 -13.76
CA ALA A 15 4.08 3.90 -14.80
C ALA A 15 3.53 5.28 -15.20
N GLU A 16 3.64 5.58 -16.51
CA GLU A 16 3.23 6.86 -17.07
C GLU A 16 1.73 6.92 -17.34
N PRO A 17 1.07 8.09 -17.16
CA PRO A 17 -0.36 8.22 -17.40
C PRO A 17 -0.74 7.99 -18.86
N ALA A 18 -1.80 7.21 -19.09
CA ALA A 18 -2.29 6.90 -20.42
C ALA A 18 -3.08 8.06 -21.09
N GLY A 19 -3.21 9.21 -20.44
CA GLY A 19 -4.00 10.36 -20.92
C GLY A 19 -3.68 11.63 -20.14
N PRO A 20 -4.62 12.57 -20.02
CA PRO A 20 -4.41 13.78 -19.22
C PRO A 20 -4.04 13.45 -17.78
N LEU A 21 -2.95 14.05 -17.31
CA LEU A 21 -2.42 13.83 -15.96
C LEU A 21 -3.41 14.33 -14.89
N LYS A 22 -3.84 13.44 -14.00
CA LYS A 22 -4.73 13.75 -12.88
C LYS A 22 -3.99 14.03 -11.58
N GLY A 23 -2.75 13.54 -11.44
CA GLY A 23 -1.91 13.67 -10.24
C GLY A 23 -0.88 12.56 -10.16
N GLY A 24 -0.17 12.48 -9.04
CA GLY A 24 0.81 11.44 -8.73
C GLY A 24 0.27 10.45 -7.70
N LEU A 25 0.62 9.18 -7.83
CA LEU A 25 0.30 8.14 -6.86
C LEU A 25 1.54 7.37 -6.44
N ILE A 26 1.62 7.06 -5.14
CA ILE A 26 2.53 6.06 -4.61
C ILE A 26 1.70 4.80 -4.33
N VAL A 27 2.08 3.67 -4.94
CA VAL A 27 1.46 2.35 -4.76
C VAL A 27 2.43 1.45 -4.00
N ILE A 28 2.12 1.16 -2.74
CA ILE A 28 3.05 0.45 -1.86
C ILE A 28 2.74 -1.05 -1.84
N GLU A 29 3.78 -1.84 -2.02
CA GLU A 29 3.77 -3.30 -2.11
C GLU A 29 3.25 -4.01 -0.86
N GLU A 30 2.90 -5.29 -1.00
CA GLU A 30 2.70 -6.23 0.11
C GLU A 30 4.05 -6.73 0.65
N ILE A 31 4.01 -7.61 1.65
CA ILE A 31 5.23 -8.24 2.21
C ILE A 31 6.04 -9.08 1.19
N TRP A 32 5.50 -9.29 0.00
CA TRP A 32 6.12 -10.06 -1.07
C TRP A 32 7.05 -9.23 -1.95
N GLY A 33 7.16 -7.93 -1.68
CA GLY A 33 7.93 -7.00 -2.51
C GLY A 33 7.19 -6.57 -3.78
N LEU A 34 7.93 -6.02 -4.72
CA LEU A 34 7.42 -5.48 -5.98
C LEU A 34 7.09 -6.60 -6.99
N VAL A 35 6.14 -7.47 -6.62
CA VAL A 35 5.69 -8.60 -7.45
C VAL A 35 4.76 -8.14 -8.59
N PRO A 36 4.47 -9.02 -9.59
CA PRO A 36 3.62 -8.69 -10.74
C PRO A 36 2.25 -8.09 -10.39
N HIS A 37 1.63 -8.51 -9.28
CA HIS A 37 0.39 -7.92 -8.80
C HIS A 37 0.51 -6.41 -8.58
N ILE A 38 1.55 -5.95 -7.89
CA ILE A 38 1.75 -4.53 -7.57
C ILE A 38 2.04 -3.71 -8.82
N THR A 39 2.88 -4.23 -9.74
CA THR A 39 3.16 -3.53 -11.00
C THR A 39 1.92 -3.47 -11.90
N ALA A 40 1.07 -4.50 -11.89
CA ALA A 40 -0.21 -4.49 -12.61
C ALA A 40 -1.17 -3.45 -12.03
N VAL A 41 -1.25 -3.32 -10.70
CA VAL A 41 -2.04 -2.27 -10.04
C VAL A 41 -1.51 -0.87 -10.41
N ALA A 42 -0.19 -0.67 -10.42
CA ALA A 42 0.42 0.58 -10.85
C ALA A 42 0.05 0.93 -12.31
N ASP A 43 0.14 -0.04 -13.22
CA ASP A 43 -0.27 0.15 -14.63
C ASP A 43 -1.77 0.46 -14.76
N ARG A 44 -2.63 -0.15 -13.94
CA ARG A 44 -4.08 0.14 -13.93
C ARG A 44 -4.35 1.59 -13.52
N PHE A 45 -3.69 2.11 -12.46
CA PHE A 45 -3.82 3.51 -12.05
C PHE A 45 -3.20 4.48 -13.08
N ALA A 46 -2.14 4.09 -13.76
CA ALA A 46 -1.61 4.86 -14.89
C ALA A 46 -2.63 4.93 -16.05
N GLY A 47 -3.38 3.84 -16.28
CA GLY A 47 -4.53 3.80 -17.20
C GLY A 47 -5.64 4.79 -16.80
N GLU A 48 -5.83 5.04 -15.51
CA GLU A 48 -6.76 6.05 -14.98
C GLU A 48 -6.24 7.50 -15.11
N GLY A 49 -5.00 7.71 -15.53
CA GLY A 49 -4.41 9.02 -15.76
C GLY A 49 -3.51 9.54 -14.63
N TYR A 50 -3.03 8.68 -13.76
CA TYR A 50 -2.06 9.06 -12.72
C TYR A 50 -0.62 8.73 -13.16
N LEU A 51 0.33 9.55 -12.75
CA LEU A 51 1.73 9.18 -12.73
C LEU A 51 1.97 8.31 -11.48
N VAL A 52 2.40 7.07 -11.66
CA VAL A 52 2.50 6.12 -10.55
C VAL A 52 3.94 5.75 -10.26
N LEU A 53 4.31 5.77 -8.99
CA LEU A 53 5.55 5.22 -8.47
C LEU A 53 5.22 4.08 -7.49
N ALA A 54 5.73 2.88 -7.75
CA ALA A 54 5.63 1.76 -6.82
C ALA A 54 7.05 1.39 -6.34
N PRO A 55 7.41 1.74 -5.08
CA PRO A 55 8.75 1.49 -4.56
C PRO A 55 9.01 0.03 -4.26
N GLU A 56 10.28 -0.37 -4.31
CA GLU A 56 10.77 -1.62 -3.73
C GLU A 56 11.35 -1.35 -2.34
N LEU A 57 10.51 -1.43 -1.31
CA LEU A 57 10.92 -1.14 0.07
C LEU A 57 11.58 -2.34 0.74
N LEU A 58 11.20 -3.54 0.34
CA LEU A 58 11.62 -4.80 0.94
C LEU A 58 12.77 -5.48 0.19
N GLY A 59 13.27 -4.90 -0.90
CA GLY A 59 14.33 -5.50 -1.73
C GLY A 59 15.58 -5.88 -0.94
N ASP A 60 16.04 -5.02 -0.03
CA ASP A 60 17.20 -5.29 0.82
C ASP A 60 16.98 -6.48 1.78
N VAL A 61 15.75 -6.69 2.24
CA VAL A 61 15.37 -7.78 3.16
C VAL A 61 15.13 -9.08 2.40
N LEU A 62 14.44 -9.00 1.28
CA LEU A 62 14.16 -10.15 0.42
C LEU A 62 15.42 -10.64 -0.29
N GLY A 63 16.38 -9.76 -0.55
CA GLY A 63 17.63 -10.09 -1.23
C GLY A 63 17.37 -10.70 -2.60
N THR A 64 17.76 -11.98 -2.77
CA THR A 64 17.50 -12.73 -4.01
C THR A 64 16.23 -13.58 -3.98
N ALA A 65 15.47 -13.53 -2.89
CA ALA A 65 14.23 -14.31 -2.78
C ALA A 65 13.16 -13.77 -3.72
N ASN A 66 12.48 -14.66 -4.41
CA ASN A 66 11.35 -14.30 -5.27
C ASN A 66 10.07 -14.23 -4.43
N GLY A 67 9.51 -13.03 -4.27
CA GLY A 67 8.32 -12.80 -3.45
C GLY A 67 7.09 -13.57 -3.92
N GLN A 68 6.91 -13.73 -5.22
CA GLN A 68 5.81 -14.54 -5.79
C GLN A 68 5.96 -16.01 -5.39
N GLU A 69 7.17 -16.57 -5.50
CA GLU A 69 7.43 -17.95 -5.07
C GLU A 69 7.26 -18.13 -3.55
N LEU A 70 7.65 -17.13 -2.74
CA LEU A 70 7.42 -17.15 -1.29
C LEU A 70 5.94 -17.17 -0.95
N MET A 71 5.13 -16.35 -1.64
CA MET A 71 3.67 -16.30 -1.46
C MET A 71 3.04 -17.65 -1.80
N GLU A 72 3.38 -18.23 -2.92
CA GLU A 72 2.88 -19.53 -3.37
C GLU A 72 3.31 -20.66 -2.42
N ALA A 73 4.60 -20.68 -2.03
CA ALA A 73 5.13 -21.72 -1.15
C ALA A 73 4.52 -21.68 0.27
N ARG A 74 4.10 -20.51 0.76
CA ARG A 74 3.49 -20.38 2.08
C ARG A 74 2.21 -21.20 2.23
N THR A 75 1.44 -21.34 1.17
CA THR A 75 0.15 -22.05 1.15
C THR A 75 0.20 -23.36 0.38
N ASP A 76 1.40 -23.81 -0.03
CA ASP A 76 1.58 -25.03 -0.80
C ASP A 76 1.11 -26.27 0.02
N PRO A 77 0.43 -27.24 -0.60
CA PRO A 77 0.07 -28.50 0.03
C PRO A 77 1.29 -29.29 0.55
N ASP A 78 2.44 -29.16 -0.11
CA ASP A 78 3.70 -29.82 0.31
C ASP A 78 4.29 -29.11 1.55
N GLU A 79 4.38 -29.85 2.65
CA GLU A 79 5.00 -29.37 3.90
C GLU A 79 6.48 -28.99 3.75
N ALA A 80 7.23 -29.69 2.91
CA ALA A 80 8.63 -29.37 2.69
C ALA A 80 8.80 -28.00 2.03
N ARG A 81 7.94 -27.63 1.09
CA ARG A 81 7.93 -26.31 0.47
C ARG A 81 7.53 -25.22 1.46
N ARG A 82 6.49 -25.44 2.27
CA ARG A 82 6.11 -24.49 3.34
C ARG A 82 7.24 -24.28 4.36
N THR A 83 7.94 -25.35 4.73
CA THR A 83 9.05 -25.30 5.68
C THR A 83 10.27 -24.56 5.10
N ALA A 84 10.57 -24.76 3.83
CA ALA A 84 11.72 -24.15 3.17
C ALA A 84 11.69 -22.61 3.18
N VAL A 85 10.50 -21.98 3.15
CA VAL A 85 10.36 -20.52 3.12
C VAL A 85 10.31 -19.87 4.52
N GLN A 86 10.16 -20.66 5.58
CA GLN A 86 10.03 -20.13 6.96
C GLN A 86 11.24 -19.29 7.44
N PRO A 87 12.50 -19.62 7.09
CA PRO A 87 13.63 -18.76 7.47
C PRO A 87 13.51 -17.34 6.87
N VAL A 88 13.20 -17.24 5.58
CA VAL A 88 13.05 -15.95 4.88
C VAL A 88 11.89 -15.16 5.47
N LEU A 89 10.75 -15.80 5.71
CA LEU A 89 9.58 -15.12 6.32
C LEU A 89 9.89 -14.62 7.73
N ARG A 90 10.66 -15.36 8.54
CA ARG A 90 11.07 -14.89 9.88
C ARG A 90 11.99 -13.68 9.81
N GLU A 91 12.93 -13.68 8.88
CA GLU A 91 13.83 -12.54 8.67
C GLU A 91 13.03 -11.31 8.22
N LEU A 92 12.12 -11.47 7.28
CA LEU A 92 11.22 -10.44 6.80
C LEU A 92 10.38 -9.82 7.94
N PHE A 93 9.71 -10.65 8.73
CA PHE A 93 8.92 -10.17 9.88
C PHE A 93 9.78 -9.53 10.97
N SER A 94 10.99 -10.02 11.18
CA SER A 94 11.95 -9.42 12.12
C SER A 94 12.37 -8.03 11.66
N ALA A 95 12.72 -7.87 10.38
CA ALA A 95 13.10 -6.58 9.81
C ALA A 95 11.94 -5.57 9.86
N MET A 96 10.73 -6.00 9.51
CA MET A 96 9.54 -5.14 9.59
C MET A 96 9.21 -4.67 11.01
N GLY A 97 9.65 -5.39 12.04
CA GLY A 97 9.52 -5.00 13.45
C GLY A 97 10.61 -4.03 13.93
N ASP A 98 11.62 -3.75 13.11
CA ASP A 98 12.73 -2.85 13.46
C ASP A 98 12.31 -1.39 13.23
N PRO A 99 12.40 -0.51 14.27
CA PRO A 99 12.12 0.92 14.13
C PRO A 99 13.01 1.63 13.10
N ASP A 100 14.26 1.20 12.93
CA ASP A 100 15.19 1.79 11.96
C ASP A 100 14.76 1.45 10.53
N PHE A 101 14.28 0.22 10.29
CA PHE A 101 13.66 -0.16 9.02
C PHE A 101 12.42 0.70 8.75
N ALA A 102 11.54 0.85 9.73
CA ALA A 102 10.33 1.65 9.57
C ALA A 102 10.64 3.12 9.22
N ALA A 103 11.60 3.73 9.90
CA ALA A 103 12.05 5.09 9.63
C ALA A 103 12.68 5.19 8.21
N GLY A 104 13.50 4.21 7.83
CA GLY A 104 14.11 4.14 6.50
C GLY A 104 13.06 3.99 5.38
N ALA A 105 12.06 3.14 5.57
CA ALA A 105 10.98 2.97 4.60
C ALA A 105 10.18 4.27 4.41
N VAL A 106 9.82 4.97 5.50
CA VAL A 106 9.14 6.26 5.42
C VAL A 106 10.02 7.30 4.71
N ALA A 107 11.33 7.34 4.98
CA ALA A 107 12.25 8.26 4.30
C ALA A 107 12.33 7.98 2.78
N LYS A 108 12.39 6.71 2.37
CA LYS A 108 12.30 6.32 0.95
C LYS A 108 10.99 6.81 0.32
N LEU A 109 9.87 6.65 1.01
CA LEU A 109 8.56 7.12 0.53
C LEU A 109 8.48 8.64 0.39
N VAL A 110 9.05 9.41 1.32
CA VAL A 110 9.13 10.88 1.24
C VAL A 110 9.99 11.30 0.04
N THR A 111 11.08 10.58 -0.27
CA THR A 111 11.87 10.82 -1.50
C THR A 111 11.01 10.68 -2.77
N LEU A 112 10.09 9.71 -2.80
CA LEU A 112 9.17 9.56 -3.93
C LEU A 112 8.11 10.68 -3.98
N VAL A 113 7.67 11.19 -2.83
CA VAL A 113 6.82 12.39 -2.78
C VAL A 113 7.56 13.60 -3.36
N ASP A 114 8.86 13.79 -3.02
CA ASP A 114 9.69 14.85 -3.59
C ASP A 114 9.78 14.74 -5.12
N ALA A 115 9.98 13.52 -5.62
CA ALA A 115 10.05 13.27 -7.06
C ALA A 115 8.71 13.55 -7.76
N LEU A 116 7.59 13.15 -7.18
CA LEU A 116 6.26 13.42 -7.73
C LEU A 116 5.92 14.91 -7.68
N GLU A 117 6.24 15.61 -6.59
CA GLU A 117 5.97 17.04 -6.46
C GLU A 117 6.78 17.87 -7.50
N ALA A 118 7.94 17.37 -7.92
CA ALA A 118 8.76 18.02 -8.97
C ALA A 118 8.23 17.76 -10.39
N GLU A 119 7.31 16.83 -10.58
CA GLU A 119 6.75 16.52 -11.90
C GLU A 119 5.71 17.57 -12.32
N PRO A 120 5.87 18.19 -13.52
CA PRO A 120 4.95 19.22 -13.98
C PRO A 120 3.50 18.74 -14.01
N GLY A 121 2.63 19.42 -13.28
CA GLY A 121 1.21 19.12 -13.22
C GLY A 121 0.82 18.07 -12.18
N VAL A 122 1.74 17.65 -11.30
CA VAL A 122 1.46 16.78 -10.14
C VAL A 122 1.33 17.59 -8.85
N GLU A 123 1.89 18.78 -8.81
CA GLU A 123 2.00 19.63 -7.60
C GLU A 123 0.67 19.73 -6.83
N GLY A 124 0.70 19.37 -5.56
CA GLY A 124 -0.47 19.40 -4.68
C GLY A 124 -1.53 18.33 -4.96
N ARG A 125 -1.26 17.35 -5.84
CA ARG A 125 -2.16 16.26 -6.23
C ARG A 125 -1.50 14.89 -6.08
N ILE A 126 -0.93 14.63 -4.90
CA ILE A 126 -0.26 13.36 -4.58
C ILE A 126 -1.14 12.53 -3.66
N GLY A 127 -1.38 11.28 -4.05
CA GLY A 127 -2.06 10.27 -3.24
C GLY A 127 -1.16 9.10 -2.92
N VAL A 128 -1.54 8.33 -1.91
CA VAL A 128 -0.89 7.07 -1.54
C VAL A 128 -1.93 5.98 -1.36
N LEU A 129 -1.61 4.81 -1.82
CA LEU A 129 -2.32 3.59 -1.51
C LEU A 129 -1.33 2.44 -1.35
N GLY A 130 -1.74 1.40 -0.66
CA GLY A 130 -0.88 0.25 -0.46
C GLY A 130 -1.64 -0.91 0.19
N PHE A 131 -1.03 -2.07 0.15
CA PHE A 131 -1.65 -3.35 0.43
C PHE A 131 -0.93 -4.05 1.58
N CYS A 132 -1.64 -4.52 2.61
CA CYS A 132 -1.05 -5.22 3.76
C CYS A 132 0.03 -4.37 4.46
N PHE A 133 1.30 -4.73 4.33
CA PHE A 133 2.45 -3.92 4.70
C PHE A 133 2.33 -2.50 4.11
N GLY A 134 2.09 -2.39 2.82
CA GLY A 134 1.90 -1.11 2.15
C GLY A 134 0.68 -0.34 2.63
N GLY A 135 -0.38 -1.01 3.07
CA GLY A 135 -1.52 -0.37 3.72
C GLY A 135 -1.12 0.34 5.02
N THR A 136 -0.29 -0.31 5.84
CA THR A 136 0.29 0.29 7.05
C THR A 136 1.16 1.49 6.71
N TYR A 137 2.02 1.37 5.68
CA TYR A 137 2.89 2.47 5.26
C TYR A 137 2.16 3.60 4.52
N SER A 138 0.96 3.35 3.98
CA SER A 138 0.10 4.42 3.46
C SER A 138 -0.34 5.39 4.55
N TYR A 139 -0.71 4.87 5.73
CA TYR A 139 -0.97 5.70 6.90
C TYR A 139 0.30 6.42 7.37
N ALA A 140 1.42 5.70 7.46
CA ALA A 140 2.68 6.27 7.94
C ALA A 140 3.17 7.43 7.06
N LEU A 141 3.07 7.29 5.74
CA LEU A 141 3.42 8.36 4.80
C LEU A 141 2.46 9.55 4.94
N ALA A 142 1.15 9.32 5.05
CA ALA A 142 0.17 10.38 5.23
C ALA A 142 0.37 11.17 6.56
N ALA A 143 0.90 10.50 7.61
CA ALA A 143 1.28 11.15 8.86
C ALA A 143 2.61 11.90 8.76
N ALA A 144 3.54 11.45 7.92
CA ALA A 144 4.88 12.01 7.78
C ALA A 144 4.93 13.19 6.81
N ASP A 145 4.09 13.21 5.76
CA ASP A 145 4.18 14.22 4.71
C ASP A 145 2.81 14.86 4.37
N PRO A 146 2.60 16.15 4.68
CA PRO A 146 1.34 16.85 4.43
C PRO A 146 1.05 17.13 2.95
N ARG A 147 1.99 16.85 2.04
CA ARG A 147 1.78 16.91 0.58
C ARG A 147 0.92 15.76 0.08
N VAL A 148 0.81 14.67 0.84
CA VAL A 148 -0.19 13.61 0.57
C VAL A 148 -1.58 14.20 0.77
N LYS A 149 -2.44 14.11 -0.26
CA LYS A 149 -3.79 14.67 -0.30
C LYS A 149 -4.90 13.63 -0.23
N ALA A 150 -4.56 12.35 -0.37
CA ALA A 150 -5.47 11.23 -0.19
C ALA A 150 -4.69 9.98 0.19
N ALA A 151 -5.20 9.19 1.13
CA ALA A 151 -4.60 7.91 1.50
C ALA A 151 -5.64 6.79 1.44
N VAL A 152 -5.28 5.66 0.78
CA VAL A 152 -6.17 4.50 0.64
C VAL A 152 -5.44 3.24 1.12
N PRO A 153 -5.38 3.00 2.44
CA PRO A 153 -4.83 1.77 2.99
C PRO A 153 -5.77 0.57 2.77
N PHE A 154 -5.28 -0.46 2.09
CA PHE A 154 -5.93 -1.76 1.98
C PHE A 154 -5.39 -2.70 3.04
N TYR A 155 -6.26 -3.23 3.90
CA TYR A 155 -5.96 -4.20 4.97
C TYR A 155 -4.63 -3.93 5.69
N GLY A 156 -4.37 -2.65 5.98
CA GLY A 156 -3.21 -2.17 6.73
C GLY A 156 -3.55 -1.88 8.18
N SER A 157 -2.57 -2.02 9.07
CA SER A 157 -2.70 -1.59 10.47
C SER A 157 -2.61 -0.07 10.56
N ALA A 158 -3.56 0.55 11.23
CA ALA A 158 -3.49 1.97 11.52
C ALA A 158 -2.36 2.30 12.52
N PRO A 159 -1.76 3.50 12.45
CA PRO A 159 -0.70 3.92 13.35
C PRO A 159 -1.26 4.33 14.73
N SER A 160 -0.37 4.81 15.59
CA SER A 160 -0.73 5.35 16.91
C SER A 160 -1.68 6.54 16.80
N ALA A 161 -2.43 6.84 17.86
CA ALA A 161 -3.28 8.05 17.93
C ALA A 161 -2.50 9.35 17.73
N GLU A 162 -1.24 9.38 18.17
CA GLU A 162 -0.34 10.52 17.95
C GLU A 162 -0.04 10.72 16.45
N ASP A 163 0.22 9.63 15.72
CA ASP A 163 0.48 9.69 14.30
C ASP A 163 -0.80 10.02 13.51
N ILE A 164 -1.95 9.44 13.90
CA ILE A 164 -3.25 9.79 13.34
C ILE A 164 -3.50 11.30 13.44
N ALA A 165 -3.18 11.91 14.57
CA ALA A 165 -3.35 13.35 14.75
C ALA A 165 -2.50 14.20 13.78
N ARG A 166 -1.42 13.64 13.21
CA ARG A 166 -0.57 14.31 12.20
C ARG A 166 -1.11 14.21 10.78
N ILE A 167 -1.95 13.20 10.47
CA ILE A 167 -2.53 13.01 9.14
C ILE A 167 -3.36 14.23 8.75
N GLN A 168 -3.09 14.80 7.57
CA GLN A 168 -3.86 15.91 7.01
C GLN A 168 -4.76 15.47 5.85
N ALA A 169 -4.42 14.37 5.21
CA ALA A 169 -5.17 13.80 4.12
C ALA A 169 -6.46 13.12 4.61
N PRO A 170 -7.57 13.18 3.87
CA PRO A 170 -8.67 12.24 4.04
C PRO A 170 -8.17 10.82 3.80
N VAL A 171 -8.74 9.87 4.55
CA VAL A 171 -8.37 8.45 4.51
C VAL A 171 -9.58 7.61 4.16
N LEU A 172 -9.45 6.70 3.19
CA LEU A 172 -10.39 5.63 2.90
C LEU A 172 -9.73 4.28 3.19
N ALA A 173 -10.08 3.65 4.30
CA ALA A 173 -9.54 2.35 4.70
C ALA A 173 -10.44 1.19 4.23
N LEU A 174 -9.84 0.16 3.64
CA LEU A 174 -10.56 -0.97 3.07
C LEU A 174 -10.13 -2.27 3.76
N TYR A 175 -11.09 -2.97 4.39
CA TYR A 175 -10.84 -4.15 5.23
C TYR A 175 -11.70 -5.33 4.82
N GLY A 176 -11.20 -6.55 5.06
CA GLY A 176 -12.01 -7.76 5.01
C GLY A 176 -12.48 -8.16 6.40
N GLN A 177 -13.76 -8.57 6.56
CA GLN A 177 -14.36 -8.94 7.83
C GLN A 177 -13.63 -10.10 8.54
N HIS A 178 -13.01 -10.99 7.76
CA HIS A 178 -12.30 -12.16 8.30
C HIS A 178 -10.83 -11.87 8.67
N ASP A 179 -10.38 -10.61 8.59
CA ASP A 179 -9.10 -10.17 9.17
C ASP A 179 -9.32 -9.72 10.62
N GLU A 180 -9.58 -10.71 11.50
CA GLU A 180 -10.01 -10.49 12.87
C GLU A 180 -9.17 -9.44 13.60
N ARG A 181 -7.84 -9.50 13.45
CA ARG A 181 -6.93 -8.57 14.12
C ARG A 181 -7.18 -7.10 13.73
N LEU A 182 -7.46 -6.83 12.47
CA LEU A 182 -7.73 -5.46 11.98
C LEU A 182 -9.14 -5.03 12.35
N ILE A 183 -10.12 -5.94 12.27
CA ILE A 183 -11.51 -5.67 12.62
C ILE A 183 -11.67 -5.41 14.12
N ASP A 184 -11.00 -6.18 14.99
CA ASP A 184 -11.01 -5.94 16.44
C ASP A 184 -10.39 -4.58 16.81
N ALA A 185 -9.40 -4.11 16.05
CA ALA A 185 -8.77 -2.81 16.26
C ALA A 185 -9.58 -1.63 15.68
N LEU A 186 -10.46 -1.87 14.69
CA LEU A 186 -11.13 -0.81 13.91
C LEU A 186 -11.92 0.20 14.77
N PRO A 187 -12.70 -0.19 15.79
CA PRO A 187 -13.41 0.78 16.65
C PRO A 187 -12.47 1.78 17.33
N GLY A 188 -11.29 1.32 17.77
CA GLY A 188 -10.28 2.21 18.35
C GLY A 188 -9.63 3.15 17.32
N VAL A 189 -9.52 2.72 16.08
CA VAL A 189 -9.03 3.56 14.97
C VAL A 189 -10.03 4.65 14.65
N GLU A 190 -11.32 4.32 14.52
CA GLU A 190 -12.41 5.27 14.29
C GLU A 190 -12.47 6.33 15.41
N GLU A 191 -12.38 5.89 16.67
CA GLU A 191 -12.35 6.78 17.83
C GLU A 191 -11.14 7.74 17.78
N ALA A 192 -9.94 7.24 17.43
CA ALA A 192 -8.74 8.05 17.35
C ALA A 192 -8.83 9.12 16.23
N PHE A 193 -9.34 8.77 15.06
CA PHE A 193 -9.56 9.71 13.95
C PHE A 193 -10.61 10.76 14.33
N ALA A 194 -11.73 10.34 14.94
CA ALA A 194 -12.78 11.24 15.40
C ALA A 194 -12.27 12.20 16.48
N ALA A 195 -11.53 11.70 17.46
CA ALA A 195 -10.94 12.52 18.53
C ALA A 195 -9.92 13.56 18.00
N ALA A 196 -9.19 13.20 16.94
CA ALA A 196 -8.27 14.09 16.26
C ALA A 196 -8.96 15.05 15.26
N GLY A 197 -10.25 14.89 14.99
CA GLY A 197 -11.01 15.68 14.02
C GLY A 197 -10.53 15.46 12.58
N LYS A 198 -10.12 14.21 12.25
CA LYS A 198 -9.58 13.85 10.94
C LYS A 198 -10.64 13.17 10.08
N ASP A 199 -10.54 13.35 8.77
CA ASP A 199 -11.45 12.74 7.79
C ASP A 199 -11.06 11.27 7.56
N PHE A 200 -11.89 10.37 8.07
CA PHE A 200 -11.69 8.94 7.99
C PHE A 200 -13.00 8.26 7.56
N THR A 201 -12.88 7.42 6.57
CA THR A 201 -13.95 6.52 6.13
C THR A 201 -13.36 5.13 6.00
N ASP A 202 -14.05 4.15 6.53
CA ASP A 202 -13.72 2.75 6.30
C ASP A 202 -14.80 2.03 5.52
N HIS A 203 -14.44 0.90 4.95
CA HIS A 203 -15.38 -0.06 4.38
C HIS A 203 -14.91 -1.47 4.67
N VAL A 204 -15.80 -2.27 5.26
CA VAL A 204 -15.54 -3.66 5.63
C VAL A 204 -16.32 -4.58 4.70
N TYR A 205 -15.60 -5.47 4.01
CA TYR A 205 -16.18 -6.46 3.10
C TYR A 205 -16.52 -7.74 3.88
N PRO A 206 -17.83 -8.10 3.99
CA PRO A 206 -18.28 -9.16 4.90
C PRO A 206 -17.78 -10.55 4.52
N ASP A 207 -17.55 -10.81 3.24
CA ASP A 207 -17.17 -12.12 2.70
C ASP A 207 -15.66 -12.24 2.43
N SER A 208 -14.87 -11.22 2.77
CA SER A 208 -13.45 -11.15 2.50
C SER A 208 -12.58 -11.23 3.76
N GLY A 209 -11.34 -11.67 3.57
CA GLY A 209 -10.29 -11.67 4.58
C GLY A 209 -9.11 -10.77 4.19
N HIS A 210 -7.96 -11.03 4.82
CA HIS A 210 -6.72 -10.34 4.48
C HIS A 210 -6.30 -10.62 3.01
N ALA A 211 -5.79 -9.61 2.31
CA ALA A 211 -5.31 -9.68 0.92
C ALA A 211 -6.41 -10.05 -0.12
N PHE A 212 -7.67 -9.69 0.13
CA PHE A 212 -8.78 -9.99 -0.77
C PHE A 212 -8.67 -9.33 -2.15
N PHE A 213 -7.86 -8.30 -2.29
CA PHE A 213 -7.64 -7.57 -3.55
C PHE A 213 -6.58 -8.22 -4.46
N ASN A 214 -5.75 -9.13 -3.92
CA ASN A 214 -4.64 -9.72 -4.66
C ASN A 214 -5.10 -10.88 -5.56
N ASP A 215 -5.29 -10.60 -6.85
CA ASP A 215 -5.75 -11.54 -7.87
C ASP A 215 -4.73 -12.64 -8.22
N THR A 216 -3.48 -12.49 -7.79
CA THR A 216 -2.45 -13.54 -7.92
C THR A 216 -2.44 -14.52 -6.74
N ASN A 217 -3.27 -14.28 -5.70
CA ASN A 217 -3.42 -15.14 -4.55
C ASN A 217 -4.84 -15.77 -4.50
N PRO A 218 -5.05 -16.92 -5.14
CA PRO A 218 -6.38 -17.54 -5.24
C PRO A 218 -6.99 -17.98 -3.90
N HIS A 219 -6.20 -18.01 -2.83
CA HIS A 219 -6.68 -18.39 -1.49
C HIS A 219 -7.39 -17.26 -0.74
N SER A 220 -7.14 -16.01 -1.11
CA SER A 220 -7.71 -14.83 -0.45
C SER A 220 -8.45 -13.89 -1.41
N TYR A 221 -8.23 -14.00 -2.70
CA TYR A 221 -8.87 -13.14 -3.70
C TYR A 221 -10.39 -13.29 -3.70
N ASN A 222 -11.08 -12.15 -3.64
CA ASN A 222 -12.52 -12.05 -3.84
C ASN A 222 -12.80 -11.03 -4.94
N GLU A 223 -13.15 -11.51 -6.12
CA GLU A 223 -13.32 -10.68 -7.32
C GLU A 223 -14.35 -9.56 -7.13
N ALA A 224 -15.50 -9.89 -6.56
CA ALA A 224 -16.59 -8.92 -6.38
C ALA A 224 -16.20 -7.79 -5.42
N ASP A 225 -15.55 -8.12 -4.31
CA ASP A 225 -15.10 -7.17 -3.32
C ASP A 225 -13.88 -6.36 -3.83
N ALA A 226 -13.00 -6.99 -4.60
CA ALA A 226 -11.86 -6.32 -5.24
C ALA A 226 -12.33 -5.29 -6.29
N ASP A 227 -13.35 -5.60 -7.07
CA ASP A 227 -13.93 -4.68 -8.05
C ASP A 227 -14.61 -3.48 -7.37
N ASP A 228 -15.38 -3.70 -6.31
CA ASP A 228 -15.97 -2.60 -5.53
C ASP A 228 -14.88 -1.75 -4.85
N ALA A 229 -13.86 -2.38 -4.28
CA ALA A 229 -12.72 -1.69 -3.66
C ALA A 229 -11.95 -0.82 -4.67
N TRP A 230 -11.76 -1.32 -5.90
CA TRP A 230 -11.18 -0.55 -6.99
C TRP A 230 -12.01 0.70 -7.32
N GLN A 231 -13.33 0.55 -7.44
CA GLN A 231 -14.23 1.68 -7.74
C GLN A 231 -14.23 2.72 -6.61
N ARG A 232 -14.23 2.27 -5.34
CA ARG A 232 -14.14 3.17 -4.19
C ARG A 232 -12.82 3.92 -4.17
N ALA A 233 -11.70 3.22 -4.34
CA ALA A 233 -10.37 3.81 -4.33
C ALA A 233 -10.20 4.84 -5.47
N THR A 234 -10.56 4.49 -6.71
CA THR A 234 -10.46 5.40 -7.87
C THR A 234 -11.38 6.60 -7.71
N GLY A 235 -12.63 6.40 -7.26
CA GLY A 235 -13.57 7.47 -6.99
C GLY A 235 -13.12 8.40 -5.85
N PHE A 236 -12.50 7.86 -4.81
CA PHE A 236 -11.97 8.62 -3.70
C PHE A 236 -10.76 9.47 -4.14
N LEU A 237 -9.79 8.87 -4.80
CA LEU A 237 -8.63 9.57 -5.34
C LEU A 237 -9.03 10.69 -6.31
N ALA A 238 -9.97 10.42 -7.23
CA ALA A 238 -10.46 11.41 -8.18
C ALA A 238 -11.17 12.61 -7.52
N ARG A 239 -11.73 12.46 -6.32
CA ARG A 239 -12.33 13.57 -5.55
C ARG A 239 -11.29 14.44 -4.88
N HIS A 240 -10.21 13.86 -4.39
CA HIS A 240 -9.26 14.54 -3.53
C HIS A 240 -7.96 14.99 -4.23
N LEU A 241 -7.68 14.49 -5.45
CA LEU A 241 -6.51 14.85 -6.27
C LEU A 241 -6.92 15.74 -7.46
N ARG A 242 -7.53 16.90 -7.17
CA ARG A 242 -8.00 17.86 -8.18
C ARG A 242 -7.14 19.09 -8.25
#